data_5603f0542e0cb951636478a661e83733
#
_entry.id   5603f0542e0cb951636478a661e83733
#
_cell.length_a   1.000
_cell.length_b   1.000
_cell.length_c   1.000
_cell.angle_alpha   90.00
_cell.angle_beta   90.00
_cell.angle_gamma   90.00
#
_symmetry.space_group_name_H-M   'P 1'
#
loop_
_entity.id
_entity.type
_entity.pdbx_description
1 polymer ?
#
loop_
_entity_poly.entity_id
_entity_poly.type
_entity_poly.pdbx_seq_one_letter_code
_entity_poly.pdbx_strand_id
1 'polypeptide(L)'
;LEKVIAEFDVWELNKSPYGKFKIKIFQDTKGLYTGYSNIQVIDETGSFYCAVGYGDTEESALNDTIKHYLKLVSWKEDWQESDFEWSEGTDF
;
A
#
# COMPACT_ATOMS: atom_id res chain seq x y z
N LEU A 1 19.38 7.56 -1.53
CA LEU A 1 19.15 6.35 -2.30
C LEU A 1 18.42 5.31 -1.44
N GLU A 2 17.26 4.88 -1.88
CA GLU A 2 16.46 3.89 -1.18
C GLU A 2 16.76 2.49 -1.71
N LYS A 3 16.65 1.49 -0.83
CA LYS A 3 16.74 0.12 -1.27
C LYS A 3 15.63 -0.71 -0.62
N VAL A 4 15.12 -1.69 -1.35
CA VAL A 4 14.12 -2.62 -0.84
C VAL A 4 14.78 -3.53 0.18
N ILE A 5 14.21 -3.60 1.38
CA ILE A 5 14.73 -4.45 2.44
C ILE A 5 13.74 -5.53 2.86
N ALA A 6 12.46 -5.37 2.53
CA ALA A 6 11.44 -6.33 2.91
C ALA A 6 10.24 -6.22 1.99
N GLU A 7 9.52 -7.33 1.86
CA GLU A 7 8.30 -7.42 1.08
C GLU A 7 7.31 -8.26 1.87
N PHE A 8 6.09 -7.77 2.04
CA PHE A 8 5.07 -8.43 2.84
C PHE A 8 3.80 -8.67 2.05
N ASP A 9 3.18 -9.82 2.25
CA ASP A 9 1.85 -10.10 1.75
C ASP A 9 0.85 -9.66 2.81
N VAL A 10 -0.13 -8.86 2.41
CA VAL A 10 -1.18 -8.37 3.29
C VAL A 10 -2.50 -8.96 2.85
N TRP A 11 -3.20 -9.63 3.76
CA TRP A 11 -4.51 -10.20 3.50
C TRP A 11 -5.58 -9.21 3.94
N GLU A 12 -6.45 -8.84 3.00
CA GLU A 12 -7.56 -7.94 3.27
C GLU A 12 -8.78 -8.51 2.55
N LEU A 13 -9.70 -9.08 3.30
CA LEU A 13 -10.82 -9.85 2.75
C LEU A 13 -12.13 -9.08 2.69
N ASN A 14 -12.18 -7.87 3.27
CA ASN A 14 -13.44 -7.13 3.38
C ASN A 14 -13.67 -6.12 2.26
N LYS A 15 -12.62 -5.45 1.80
CA LYS A 15 -12.73 -4.38 0.81
C LYS A 15 -12.12 -4.76 -0.52
N SER A 16 -10.94 -5.36 -0.51
CA SER A 16 -10.25 -5.72 -1.74
C SER A 16 -10.90 -6.94 -2.39
N PRO A 17 -11.23 -6.90 -3.69
CA PRO A 17 -11.77 -8.06 -4.39
C PRO A 17 -10.72 -9.16 -4.62
N TYR A 18 -9.44 -8.85 -4.39
CA TYR A 18 -8.35 -9.79 -4.64
C TYR A 18 -7.94 -10.58 -3.41
N GLY A 19 -8.36 -10.14 -2.22
CA GLY A 19 -8.05 -10.84 -0.98
C GLY A 19 -6.67 -10.59 -0.42
N LYS A 20 -5.71 -10.19 -1.24
CA LYS A 20 -4.36 -9.84 -0.74
C LYS A 20 -3.64 -8.90 -1.70
N PHE A 21 -2.67 -8.21 -1.15
CA PHE A 21 -1.74 -7.37 -1.93
C PHE A 21 -0.39 -7.37 -1.23
N LYS A 22 0.60 -6.74 -1.86
CA LYS A 22 1.96 -6.70 -1.32
C LYS A 22 2.33 -5.30 -0.89
N ILE A 23 3.17 -5.21 0.15
CA ILE A 23 3.79 -3.96 0.58
C ILE A 23 5.30 -4.18 0.55
N LYS A 24 6.02 -3.30 -0.12
CA LYS A 24 7.47 -3.26 -0.09
C LYS A 24 7.93 -2.19 0.88
N ILE A 25 8.92 -2.52 1.68
CA ILE A 25 9.53 -1.60 2.63
C ILE A 25 10.91 -1.20 2.10
N PHE A 26 11.13 0.10 2.01
CA PHE A 26 12.40 0.68 1.58
C PHE A 26 13.06 1.37 2.76
N GLN A 27 14.38 1.37 2.75
CA GLN A 27 15.15 2.13 3.74
C GLN A 27 15.96 3.18 3.02
N ASP A 28 15.92 4.43 3.51
CA ASP A 28 16.71 5.50 2.93
C ASP A 28 18.10 5.55 3.58
N THR A 29 18.93 6.51 3.14
CA THR A 29 20.29 6.64 3.64
C THR A 29 20.36 7.11 5.08
N LYS A 30 19.25 7.62 5.63
CA LYS A 30 19.17 8.09 7.01
C LYS A 30 18.65 7.01 7.95
N GLY A 31 18.30 5.85 7.41
CA GLY A 31 17.79 4.75 8.22
C GLY A 31 16.27 4.78 8.43
N LEU A 32 15.55 5.69 7.78
CA LEU A 32 14.09 5.73 7.87
C LEU A 32 13.48 4.76 6.87
N TYR A 33 12.34 4.21 7.24
CA TYR A 33 11.65 3.21 6.44
C TYR A 33 10.39 3.78 5.81
N THR A 34 10.13 3.42 4.56
CA THR A 34 8.92 3.82 3.83
C THR A 34 8.29 2.58 3.21
N GLY A 35 6.98 2.42 3.39
CA GLY A 35 6.23 1.31 2.81
C GLY A 35 5.37 1.80 1.65
N TYR A 36 5.25 0.96 0.62
CA TYR A 36 4.39 1.21 -0.54
C TYR A 36 3.60 -0.03 -0.87
N SER A 37 2.29 0.13 -1.11
CA SER A 37 1.48 -0.99 -1.59
C SER A 37 1.62 -1.14 -3.09
N ASN A 38 1.47 -2.37 -3.59
CA ASN A 38 1.43 -2.62 -5.03
C ASN A 38 0.03 -2.48 -5.61
N ILE A 39 -0.98 -2.27 -4.76
CA ILE A 39 -2.33 -2.01 -5.21
C ILE A 39 -2.63 -0.53 -5.06
N GLN A 40 -3.32 0.04 -6.05
CA GLN A 40 -3.75 1.43 -6.03
C GLN A 40 -5.25 1.47 -5.88
N VAL A 41 -5.76 2.43 -5.13
CA VAL A 41 -7.17 2.57 -4.80
C VAL A 41 -7.69 3.87 -5.40
N ILE A 42 -8.86 3.81 -6.02
CA ILE A 42 -9.50 5.01 -6.60
C ILE A 42 -10.02 5.90 -5.48
N ASP A 43 -9.86 7.21 -5.64
CA ASP A 43 -10.43 8.18 -4.71
C ASP A 43 -11.75 8.76 -5.26
N GLU A 44 -12.31 9.71 -4.54
CA GLU A 44 -13.59 10.34 -4.91
C GLU A 44 -13.51 11.12 -6.21
N THR A 45 -12.32 11.50 -6.65
CA THR A 45 -12.12 12.25 -7.89
C THR A 45 -11.87 11.35 -9.10
N GLY A 46 -11.73 10.04 -8.90
CA GLY A 46 -11.42 9.10 -9.96
C GLY A 46 -9.92 8.86 -10.17
N SER A 47 -9.08 9.39 -9.30
CA SER A 47 -7.63 9.19 -9.35
C SER A 47 -7.24 7.97 -8.51
N PHE A 48 -6.13 7.31 -8.90
CA PHE A 48 -5.64 6.12 -8.20
C PHE A 48 -4.42 6.48 -7.35
N TYR A 49 -4.40 5.97 -6.12
CA TYR A 49 -3.30 6.21 -5.18
C TYR A 49 -2.88 4.92 -4.51
N CYS A 50 -1.58 4.70 -4.37
CA CYS A 50 -1.07 3.60 -3.56
C CYS A 50 -1.05 4.03 -2.09
N ALA A 51 -1.08 3.05 -1.20
CA ALA A 51 -0.88 3.30 0.22
C ALA A 51 0.61 3.53 0.49
N VAL A 52 0.93 4.54 1.27
CA VAL A 52 2.29 4.90 1.64
C VAL A 52 2.33 5.09 3.16
N GLY A 53 3.34 4.52 3.79
CA GLY A 53 3.53 4.68 5.23
C GLY A 53 4.99 4.88 5.58
N TYR A 54 5.24 5.44 6.75
CA TYR A 54 6.58 5.80 7.20
C TYR A 54 6.81 5.31 8.61
N GLY A 55 8.04 5.00 8.91
CA GLY A 55 8.39 4.61 10.27
C GLY A 55 9.90 4.56 10.47
N ASP A 56 10.32 4.43 11.70
CA ASP A 56 11.73 4.27 12.06
C ASP A 56 12.11 2.79 12.23
N THR A 57 11.17 1.88 12.02
CA THR A 57 11.40 0.44 11.94
C THR A 57 10.59 -0.13 10.77
N GLU A 58 10.96 -1.35 10.32
CA GLU A 58 10.19 -2.04 9.29
C GLU A 58 8.74 -2.22 9.72
N GLU A 59 8.53 -2.66 10.97
CA GLU A 59 7.20 -2.92 11.49
C GLU A 59 6.35 -1.65 11.54
N SER A 60 6.92 -0.54 12.00
CA SER A 60 6.17 0.70 12.09
C SER A 60 5.80 1.23 10.70
N ALA A 61 6.69 1.12 9.72
CA ALA A 61 6.40 1.52 8.34
C ALA A 61 5.33 0.63 7.73
N LEU A 62 5.40 -0.69 7.98
CA LEU A 62 4.39 -1.63 7.50
C LEU A 62 3.01 -1.30 8.08
N ASN A 63 2.94 -1.11 9.38
CA ASN A 63 1.67 -0.80 10.06
C ASN A 63 1.10 0.53 9.58
N ASP A 64 1.94 1.53 9.37
CA ASP A 64 1.50 2.84 8.88
C ASP A 64 0.97 2.75 7.46
N THR A 65 1.60 1.92 6.61
CA THR A 65 1.14 1.68 5.25
C THR A 65 -0.23 1.00 5.24
N ILE A 66 -0.41 0.00 6.11
CA ILE A 66 -1.70 -0.69 6.25
C ILE A 66 -2.79 0.28 6.71
N LYS A 67 -2.49 1.13 7.68
CA LYS A 67 -3.43 2.16 8.16
C LYS A 67 -3.83 3.10 7.03
N HIS A 68 -2.88 3.51 6.20
CA HIS A 68 -3.17 4.38 5.07
C HIS A 68 -4.05 3.66 4.05
N TYR A 69 -3.77 2.38 3.76
CA TYR A 69 -4.62 1.59 2.87
C TYR A 69 -6.07 1.55 3.39
N LEU A 70 -6.26 1.25 4.67
CA LEU A 70 -7.59 1.18 5.26
C LEU A 70 -8.31 2.52 5.18
N LYS A 71 -7.57 3.61 5.32
CA LYS A 71 -8.13 4.95 5.15
C LYS A 71 -8.56 5.20 3.71
N LEU A 72 -7.74 4.77 2.73
CA LEU A 72 -8.07 4.93 1.32
C LEU A 72 -9.34 4.19 0.93
N VAL A 73 -9.61 3.02 1.52
CA VAL A 73 -10.81 2.24 1.21
C VAL A 73 -12.00 2.56 2.11
N SER A 74 -11.90 3.58 2.96
CA SER A 74 -12.95 3.91 3.92
C SER A 74 -14.07 4.79 3.37
N TRP A 75 -13.90 5.42 2.21
CA TRP A 75 -14.83 6.43 1.72
C TRP A 75 -16.07 5.85 1.00
N LYS A 76 -16.05 4.54 0.68
CA LYS A 76 -17.24 3.89 0.12
C LYS A 76 -17.31 2.44 0.59
N GLU A 77 -18.44 1.78 0.36
CA GLU A 77 -18.66 0.41 0.85
C GLU A 77 -18.64 -0.63 -0.27
N ASP A 78 -19.16 -0.29 -1.45
CA ASP A 78 -19.28 -1.23 -2.56
C ASP A 78 -18.06 -1.15 -3.48
N TRP A 79 -17.01 -1.90 -3.13
CA TRP A 79 -15.78 -1.89 -3.90
C TRP A 79 -15.84 -2.92 -5.04
N GLN A 80 -15.43 -2.48 -6.24
CA GLN A 80 -15.38 -3.30 -7.45
C GLN A 80 -13.94 -3.44 -7.91
N GLU A 81 -13.65 -4.44 -8.76
CA GLU A 81 -12.32 -4.61 -9.32
C GLU A 81 -11.84 -3.34 -10.04
N SER A 82 -12.74 -2.64 -10.73
CA SER A 82 -12.41 -1.43 -11.46
C SER A 82 -12.00 -0.26 -10.55
N ASP A 83 -12.23 -0.36 -9.24
CA ASP A 83 -11.81 0.64 -8.27
C ASP A 83 -10.36 0.48 -7.82
N PHE A 84 -9.70 -0.58 -8.27
CA PHE A 84 -8.34 -0.92 -7.90
C PHE A 84 -7.48 -1.06 -9.15
N GLU A 85 -6.20 -0.77 -9.00
CA GLU A 85 -5.23 -0.92 -10.08
C GLU A 85 -3.93 -1.45 -9.50
N TRP A 86 -3.30 -2.38 -10.21
CA TRP A 86 -2.03 -2.95 -9.78
C TRP A 86 -0.88 -2.13 -10.33
N SER A 87 0.16 -1.92 -9.52
CA SER A 87 1.40 -1.33 -10.00
C SER A 87 2.09 -2.33 -10.92
N GLU A 88 2.67 -1.83 -12.02
CA GLU A 88 3.41 -2.67 -12.93
C GLU A 88 4.66 -3.24 -12.23
N GLY A 89 5.07 -4.44 -12.63
CA GLY A 89 6.20 -5.11 -12.01
C GLY A 89 7.48 -4.30 -11.98
N THR A 90 7.72 -3.50 -13.03
CA THR A 90 8.91 -2.65 -13.10
C THR A 90 8.80 -1.41 -12.22
N ASP A 91 7.60 -1.00 -11.87
CA ASP A 91 7.36 0.18 -11.03
C ASP A 91 7.32 -0.20 -9.55
N PHE A 92 7.23 -1.48 -9.28
CA PHE A 92 7.15 -2.01 -7.93
C PHE A 92 8.24 -3.04 -7.67
#